data_d64fd5c049bddb2fc96165d985048f00
#
_entry.id   d64fd5c049bddb2fc96165d985048f00
#
_cell.length_a   1.000
_cell.length_b   1.000
_cell.length_c   1.000
_cell.angle_alpha   90.00
_cell.angle_beta   90.00
_cell.angle_gamma   90.00
#
_symmetry.space_group_name_H-M   'P 1'
#
loop_
_entity.id
_entity.type
_entity.pdbx_description
1 polymer ?
#
loop_
_entity_poly.entity_id
_entity_poly.type
_entity_poly.pdbx_seq_one_letter_code
_entity_poly.pdbx_strand_id
1 'polypeptide(L)'
;MTQETEGLNALVKRASDRHHKPYYDWIRNVITLSVAALTSLVALQQSYIPKEPKFIWMLALCWIALLCTILAGIYALRSEFMSYLDSIDALNRMRREKGDAAAALEIQRSGLTAKPNRWHRLAVKIMQWSFVMALCALSMFAVLNLPMQ
;
A
#
# COMPACT_ATOMS: atom_id res chain seq x y z
N MET A 1 20.88 -32.50 9.53
CA MET A 1 19.58 -31.83 9.64
C MET A 1 19.64 -30.28 9.65
N THR A 2 20.70 -29.66 10.12
CA THR A 2 20.82 -28.19 10.23
C THR A 2 21.10 -27.48 8.91
N GLN A 3 21.88 -28.02 7.99
CA GLN A 3 22.24 -27.35 6.71
C GLN A 3 21.08 -27.27 5.70
N GLU A 4 20.21 -28.29 5.63
CA GLU A 4 19.04 -28.27 4.74
C GLU A 4 17.99 -27.26 5.19
N THR A 5 17.80 -27.10 6.49
CA THR A 5 16.87 -26.10 7.06
C THR A 5 17.35 -24.67 6.87
N GLU A 6 18.65 -24.41 6.93
CA GLU A 6 19.25 -23.11 6.61
C GLU A 6 19.08 -22.77 5.13
N GLY A 7 19.26 -23.75 4.23
CA GLY A 7 19.02 -23.56 2.78
C GLY A 7 17.58 -23.20 2.47
N LEU A 8 16.60 -23.86 3.10
CA LEU A 8 15.18 -23.59 2.90
C LEU A 8 14.79 -22.20 3.40
N ASN A 9 15.24 -21.81 4.58
CA ASN A 9 14.96 -20.48 5.14
C ASN A 9 15.59 -19.36 4.28
N ALA A 10 16.78 -19.59 3.72
CA ALA A 10 17.42 -18.65 2.80
C ALA A 10 16.65 -18.52 1.47
N LEU A 11 16.10 -19.62 0.94
CA LEU A 11 15.24 -19.61 -0.26
C LEU A 11 13.92 -18.88 0.00
N VAL A 12 13.26 -19.14 1.12
CA VAL A 12 12.03 -18.43 1.55
C VAL A 12 12.29 -16.92 1.61
N LYS A 13 13.38 -16.52 2.27
CA LYS A 13 13.76 -15.11 2.39
C LYS A 13 14.05 -14.46 1.04
N ARG A 14 14.82 -15.12 0.16
CA ARG A 14 15.12 -14.59 -1.18
C ARG A 14 13.88 -14.48 -2.06
N ALA A 15 12.96 -15.44 -2.01
CA ALA A 15 11.71 -15.41 -2.76
C ALA A 15 10.80 -14.27 -2.27
N SER A 16 10.71 -14.07 -0.96
CA SER A 16 9.97 -12.96 -0.35
C SER A 16 10.56 -11.60 -0.72
N ASP A 17 11.87 -11.41 -0.57
CA ASP A 17 12.53 -10.13 -0.80
C ASP A 17 12.46 -9.68 -2.27
N ARG A 18 12.48 -10.61 -3.22
CA ARG A 18 12.55 -10.29 -4.65
C ARG A 18 11.24 -9.74 -5.23
N HIS A 19 10.09 -10.25 -4.79
CA HIS A 19 8.80 -9.92 -5.38
C HIS A 19 7.96 -8.90 -4.59
N HIS A 20 8.14 -8.84 -3.28
CA HIS A 20 7.27 -8.04 -2.42
C HIS A 20 7.84 -6.66 -2.06
N LYS A 21 9.16 -6.55 -1.90
CA LYS A 21 9.79 -5.33 -1.39
C LYS A 21 9.48 -4.06 -2.20
N PRO A 22 9.66 -4.02 -3.55
CA PRO A 22 9.42 -2.78 -4.30
C PRO A 22 7.94 -2.36 -4.29
N TYR A 23 7.02 -3.33 -4.23
CA TYR A 23 5.59 -3.06 -4.17
C TYR A 23 5.16 -2.48 -2.81
N TYR A 24 5.68 -3.03 -1.70
CA TYR A 24 5.46 -2.49 -0.37
C TYR A 24 6.03 -1.08 -0.21
N ASP A 25 7.24 -0.88 -0.71
CA ASP A 25 7.89 0.43 -0.67
C ASP A 25 7.07 1.47 -1.42
N TRP A 26 6.49 1.10 -2.57
CA TRP A 26 5.60 1.98 -3.32
C TRP A 26 4.33 2.34 -2.54
N ILE A 27 3.59 1.37 -1.98
CA ILE A 27 2.39 1.63 -1.16
C ILE A 27 2.75 2.52 0.03
N ARG A 28 3.83 2.19 0.73
CA ARG A 28 4.32 2.95 1.87
C ARG A 28 4.65 4.39 1.51
N ASN A 29 5.29 4.61 0.37
CA ASN A 29 5.61 5.94 -0.11
C ASN A 29 4.35 6.75 -0.43
N VAL A 30 3.34 6.15 -1.06
CA VAL A 30 2.06 6.82 -1.33
C VAL A 30 1.35 7.20 -0.03
N ILE A 31 1.33 6.31 0.98
CA ILE A 31 0.75 6.62 2.30
C ILE A 31 1.51 7.78 2.95
N THR A 32 2.84 7.70 3.01
CA THR A 32 3.69 8.73 3.63
C THR A 32 3.49 10.08 2.95
N LEU A 33 3.46 10.11 1.61
CA LEU A 33 3.22 11.32 0.84
C LEU A 33 1.82 11.90 1.12
N SER A 34 0.79 11.03 1.22
CA SER A 34 -0.58 11.45 1.53
C SER A 34 -0.70 12.03 2.94
N VAL A 35 -0.02 11.43 3.93
CA VAL A 35 0.03 11.95 5.30
C VAL A 35 0.75 13.28 5.34
N ALA A 36 1.89 13.40 4.70
CA ALA A 36 2.65 14.64 4.62
C ALA A 36 1.85 15.77 3.94
N ALA A 37 1.17 15.45 2.83
CA ALA A 37 0.30 16.40 2.12
C ALA A 37 -0.86 16.85 3.00
N LEU A 38 -1.56 15.92 3.67
CA LEU A 38 -2.67 16.24 4.56
C LEU A 38 -2.21 17.13 5.73
N THR A 39 -1.10 16.78 6.38
CA THR A 39 -0.53 17.55 7.49
C THR A 39 -0.13 18.96 7.04
N SER A 40 0.52 19.06 5.87
CA SER A 40 0.89 20.37 5.31
C SER A 40 -0.33 21.22 4.96
N LEU A 41 -1.37 20.62 4.38
CA LEU A 41 -2.62 21.31 4.08
C LEU A 41 -3.30 21.85 5.33
N VAL A 42 -3.33 21.05 6.42
CA VAL A 42 -3.91 21.48 7.69
C VAL A 42 -3.06 22.59 8.33
N ALA A 43 -1.72 22.44 8.36
CA ALA A 43 -0.84 23.42 8.97
C ALA A 43 -0.83 24.78 8.26
N LEU A 44 -0.96 24.76 6.92
CA LEU A 44 -0.88 25.96 6.10
C LEU A 44 -2.25 26.55 5.71
N GLN A 45 -3.35 25.97 6.23
CA GLN A 45 -4.69 26.36 5.77
C GLN A 45 -4.97 27.86 5.92
N GLN A 46 -4.44 28.53 6.95
CA GLN A 46 -4.61 29.97 7.15
C GLN A 46 -3.87 30.82 6.12
N SER A 47 -2.82 30.26 5.49
CA SER A 47 -1.97 30.97 4.54
C SER A 47 -2.46 30.87 3.11
N TYR A 48 -3.12 29.77 2.71
CA TYR A 48 -3.52 29.53 1.33
C TYR A 48 -5.02 29.64 1.07
N ILE A 49 -5.87 29.68 2.13
CA ILE A 49 -7.31 29.90 1.95
C ILE A 49 -7.55 31.42 1.87
N PRO A 50 -8.05 31.93 0.72
CA PRO A 50 -8.45 33.33 0.59
C PRO A 50 -9.53 33.71 1.59
N LYS A 51 -9.69 35.01 1.87
CA LYS A 51 -10.76 35.51 2.76
C LYS A 51 -12.17 35.12 2.28
N GLU A 52 -12.35 35.04 0.96
CA GLU A 52 -13.58 34.59 0.31
C GLU A 52 -13.25 33.46 -0.68
N PRO A 53 -13.12 32.21 -0.20
CA PRO A 53 -12.70 31.11 -1.05
C PRO A 53 -13.82 30.69 -1.98
N LYS A 54 -13.51 30.63 -3.28
CA LYS A 54 -14.41 30.04 -4.27
C LYS A 54 -14.27 28.51 -4.21
N PHE A 55 -15.40 27.80 -4.25
CA PHE A 55 -15.40 26.33 -4.31
C PHE A 55 -14.67 25.61 -3.17
N ILE A 56 -14.85 26.05 -1.92
CA ILE A 56 -14.22 25.45 -0.72
C ILE A 56 -14.48 23.95 -0.59
N TRP A 57 -15.57 23.46 -1.20
CA TRP A 57 -15.89 22.02 -1.22
C TRP A 57 -14.83 21.19 -1.95
N MET A 58 -14.06 21.76 -2.90
CA MET A 58 -12.95 21.06 -3.56
C MET A 58 -11.82 20.75 -2.58
N LEU A 59 -11.56 21.66 -1.64
CA LEU A 59 -10.59 21.43 -0.59
C LEU A 59 -11.05 20.33 0.37
N ALA A 60 -12.34 20.33 0.74
CA ALA A 60 -12.92 19.25 1.54
C ALA A 60 -12.85 17.90 0.80
N LEU A 61 -13.13 17.87 -0.50
CA LEU A 61 -12.98 16.68 -1.33
C LEU A 61 -11.53 16.18 -1.34
N CYS A 62 -10.54 17.08 -1.47
CA CYS A 62 -9.12 16.74 -1.40
C CYS A 62 -8.77 16.06 -0.07
N TRP A 63 -9.23 16.58 1.06
CA TRP A 63 -8.97 16.00 2.38
C TRP A 63 -9.59 14.61 2.53
N ILE A 64 -10.85 14.46 2.12
CA ILE A 64 -11.54 13.16 2.14
C ILE A 64 -10.80 12.15 1.26
N ALA A 65 -10.39 12.56 0.07
CA ALA A 65 -9.66 11.70 -0.85
C ALA A 65 -8.29 11.27 -0.29
N LEU A 66 -7.55 12.17 0.37
CA LEU A 66 -6.29 11.82 1.05
C LEU A 66 -6.51 10.85 2.20
N LEU A 67 -7.54 11.05 3.02
CA LEU A 67 -7.91 10.12 4.09
C LEU A 67 -8.27 8.74 3.52
N CYS A 68 -9.08 8.69 2.46
CA CYS A 68 -9.39 7.43 1.77
C CYS A 68 -8.13 6.73 1.23
N THR A 69 -7.18 7.49 0.69
CA THR A 69 -5.89 6.96 0.22
C THR A 69 -5.12 6.30 1.36
N ILE A 70 -5.02 6.97 2.50
CA ILE A 70 -4.30 6.46 3.69
C ILE A 70 -4.96 5.18 4.20
N LEU A 71 -6.28 5.20 4.41
CA LEU A 71 -7.03 4.06 4.93
C LEU A 71 -6.98 2.84 4.00
N ALA A 72 -7.16 3.07 2.70
CA ALA A 72 -7.08 2.01 1.70
C ALA A 72 -5.65 1.44 1.60
N GLY A 73 -4.62 2.27 1.71
CA GLY A 73 -3.21 1.85 1.74
C GLY A 73 -2.88 1.01 2.96
N ILE A 74 -3.31 1.42 4.16
CA ILE A 74 -3.14 0.65 5.40
C ILE A 74 -3.84 -0.71 5.29
N TYR A 75 -5.08 -0.73 4.76
CA TYR A 75 -5.80 -1.98 4.54
C TYR A 75 -5.08 -2.89 3.55
N ALA A 76 -4.55 -2.36 2.47
CA ALA A 76 -3.78 -3.13 1.49
C ALA A 76 -2.53 -3.76 2.11
N LEU A 77 -1.75 -3.00 2.89
CA LEU A 77 -0.58 -3.52 3.62
C LEU A 77 -0.96 -4.61 4.61
N ARG A 78 -2.02 -4.40 5.40
CA ARG A 78 -2.50 -5.40 6.36
C ARG A 78 -2.97 -6.69 5.67
N SER A 79 -3.75 -6.56 4.60
CA SER A 79 -4.28 -7.71 3.84
C SER A 79 -3.16 -8.57 3.26
N GLU A 80 -2.11 -7.94 2.78
CA GLU A 80 -0.96 -8.65 2.22
C GLU A 80 -0.13 -9.34 3.30
N PHE A 81 0.09 -8.66 4.42
CA PHE A 81 0.76 -9.25 5.58
C PHE A 81 0.05 -10.52 6.07
N MET A 82 -1.28 -10.48 6.18
CA MET A 82 -2.07 -11.67 6.57
C MET A 82 -1.95 -12.79 5.53
N SER A 83 -2.02 -12.46 4.24
CA SER A 83 -1.83 -13.47 3.19
C SER A 83 -0.43 -14.09 3.19
N TYR A 84 0.59 -13.34 3.58
CA TYR A 84 1.95 -13.85 3.75
C TYR A 84 2.03 -14.82 4.93
N LEU A 85 1.42 -14.50 6.07
CA LEU A 85 1.35 -15.40 7.23
C LEU A 85 0.62 -16.71 6.89
N ASP A 86 -0.51 -16.62 6.18
CA ASP A 86 -1.27 -17.81 5.73
C ASP A 86 -0.40 -18.70 4.81
N SER A 87 0.44 -18.10 3.97
CA SER A 87 1.36 -18.84 3.10
C SER A 87 2.46 -19.54 3.87
N ILE A 88 3.01 -18.90 4.93
CA ILE A 88 3.98 -19.53 5.83
C ILE A 88 3.35 -20.69 6.59
N ASP A 89 2.13 -20.51 7.10
CA ASP A 89 1.42 -21.57 7.82
C ASP A 89 1.12 -22.77 6.93
N ALA A 90 0.69 -22.52 5.68
CA ALA A 90 0.49 -23.58 4.69
C ALA A 90 1.80 -24.34 4.40
N LEU A 91 2.92 -23.61 4.28
CA LEU A 91 4.23 -24.20 4.07
C LEU A 91 4.66 -25.06 5.27
N ASN A 92 4.46 -24.57 6.49
CA ASN A 92 4.78 -25.31 7.72
C ASN A 92 3.94 -26.59 7.85
N ARG A 93 2.67 -26.57 7.46
CA ARG A 93 1.81 -27.77 7.40
C ARG A 93 2.35 -28.76 6.39
N MET A 94 2.65 -28.30 5.17
CA MET A 94 3.21 -29.15 4.11
C MET A 94 4.55 -29.79 4.52
N ARG A 95 5.39 -29.02 5.21
CA ARG A 95 6.66 -29.50 5.76
C ARG A 95 6.47 -30.63 6.78
N ARG A 96 5.46 -30.52 7.65
CA ARG A 96 5.12 -31.54 8.64
C ARG A 96 4.55 -32.81 8.00
N GLU A 97 3.78 -32.69 6.92
CA GLU A 97 3.09 -33.79 6.26
C GLU A 97 3.96 -34.51 5.23
N LYS A 98 4.73 -33.78 4.43
CA LYS A 98 5.46 -34.31 3.25
C LYS A 98 6.97 -34.16 3.34
N GLY A 99 7.50 -33.51 4.37
CA GLY A 99 8.93 -33.32 4.59
C GLY A 99 9.51 -32.08 3.89
N ASP A 100 10.75 -31.76 4.23
CA ASP A 100 11.46 -30.55 3.82
C ASP A 100 11.70 -30.46 2.30
N ALA A 101 11.98 -31.58 1.65
CA ALA A 101 12.23 -31.64 0.21
C ALA A 101 10.99 -31.25 -0.63
N ALA A 102 9.81 -31.70 -0.22
CA ALA A 102 8.56 -31.37 -0.88
C ALA A 102 8.20 -29.88 -0.71
N ALA A 103 8.44 -29.33 0.48
CA ALA A 103 8.26 -27.90 0.75
C ALA A 103 9.21 -27.02 -0.08
N ALA A 104 10.49 -27.42 -0.21
CA ALA A 104 11.46 -26.72 -1.06
C ALA A 104 11.08 -26.71 -2.54
N LEU A 105 10.62 -27.86 -3.06
CA LEU A 105 10.13 -27.98 -4.44
C LEU A 105 8.91 -27.10 -4.70
N GLU A 106 7.97 -27.01 -3.76
CA GLU A 106 6.79 -26.15 -3.89
C GLU A 106 7.17 -24.67 -3.90
N ILE A 107 8.08 -24.23 -3.05
CA ILE A 107 8.62 -22.85 -3.05
C ILE A 107 9.30 -22.54 -4.39
N GLN A 108 10.05 -23.48 -4.92
CA GLN A 108 10.75 -23.29 -6.20
C GLN A 108 9.78 -23.21 -7.39
N ARG A 109 8.65 -23.92 -7.30
CA ARG A 109 7.65 -24.05 -8.38
C ARG A 109 6.63 -22.92 -8.38
N SER A 110 6.10 -22.54 -7.23
CA SER A 110 5.02 -21.56 -7.08
C SER A 110 5.48 -20.23 -6.51
N GLY A 111 6.67 -20.17 -5.92
CA GLY A 111 7.07 -19.05 -5.06
C GLY A 111 6.15 -18.95 -3.83
N LEU A 112 6.46 -18.05 -2.92
CA LEU A 112 5.57 -17.68 -1.79
C LEU A 112 4.50 -16.66 -2.24
N THR A 113 3.93 -16.85 -3.44
CA THR A 113 2.93 -15.91 -3.96
C THR A 113 1.55 -16.31 -3.45
N ALA A 114 1.16 -15.70 -2.34
CA ALA A 114 -0.26 -15.71 -1.96
C ALA A 114 -1.08 -15.04 -3.06
N LYS A 115 -2.15 -15.71 -3.50
CA LYS A 115 -3.08 -15.15 -4.47
C LYS A 115 -3.72 -13.88 -3.88
N PRO A 116 -3.52 -12.69 -4.46
CA PRO A 116 -4.05 -11.47 -3.87
C PRO A 116 -5.58 -11.55 -3.81
N ASN A 117 -6.12 -11.34 -2.62
CA ASN A 117 -7.56 -11.32 -2.37
C ASN A 117 -8.22 -10.22 -3.24
N ARG A 118 -9.47 -10.44 -3.66
CA ARG A 118 -10.25 -9.45 -4.41
C ARG A 118 -10.29 -8.09 -3.69
N TRP A 119 -10.43 -8.11 -2.39
CA TRP A 119 -10.45 -6.92 -1.54
C TRP A 119 -9.10 -6.17 -1.52
N HIS A 120 -7.99 -6.88 -1.54
CA HIS A 120 -6.66 -6.27 -1.67
C HIS A 120 -6.54 -5.49 -2.99
N ARG A 121 -6.91 -6.11 -4.13
CA ARG A 121 -6.90 -5.45 -5.44
C ARG A 121 -7.82 -4.24 -5.51
N LEU A 122 -8.98 -4.31 -4.85
CA LEU A 122 -9.92 -3.19 -4.75
C LEU A 122 -9.31 -2.05 -3.92
N ALA A 123 -8.74 -2.36 -2.77
CA ALA A 123 -8.11 -1.37 -1.89
C ALA A 123 -6.98 -0.61 -2.59
N VAL A 124 -6.13 -1.32 -3.33
CA VAL A 124 -5.05 -0.70 -4.12
C VAL A 124 -5.61 0.23 -5.21
N LYS A 125 -6.66 -0.17 -5.91
CA LYS A 125 -7.32 0.69 -6.90
C LYS A 125 -7.93 1.92 -6.25
N ILE A 126 -8.63 1.76 -5.12
CA ILE A 126 -9.21 2.89 -4.37
C ILE A 126 -8.08 3.84 -3.96
N MET A 127 -6.99 3.33 -3.40
CA MET A 127 -5.83 4.14 -3.00
C MET A 127 -5.30 4.97 -4.17
N GLN A 128 -5.08 4.35 -5.34
CA GLN A 128 -4.57 5.03 -6.53
C GLN A 128 -5.51 6.13 -7.02
N TRP A 129 -6.80 5.79 -7.20
CA TRP A 129 -7.77 6.73 -7.72
C TRP A 129 -8.06 7.88 -6.74
N SER A 130 -8.14 7.59 -5.44
CA SER A 130 -8.31 8.63 -4.41
C SER A 130 -7.13 9.58 -4.37
N PHE A 131 -5.90 9.08 -4.53
CA PHE A 131 -4.71 9.92 -4.59
C PHE A 131 -4.72 10.85 -5.80
N VAL A 132 -5.04 10.33 -6.99
CA VAL A 132 -5.16 11.15 -8.21
C VAL A 132 -6.28 12.19 -8.07
N MET A 133 -7.44 11.79 -7.53
CA MET A 133 -8.56 12.71 -7.26
C MET A 133 -8.17 13.84 -6.30
N ALA A 134 -7.39 13.52 -5.25
CA ALA A 134 -6.90 14.53 -4.31
C ALA A 134 -6.01 15.56 -4.99
N LEU A 135 -5.07 15.10 -5.83
CA LEU A 135 -4.19 15.99 -6.59
C LEU A 135 -4.96 16.87 -7.58
N CYS A 136 -5.93 16.30 -8.30
CA CYS A 136 -6.77 17.05 -9.22
C CYS A 136 -7.61 18.10 -8.48
N ALA A 137 -8.25 17.73 -7.36
CA ALA A 137 -9.06 18.64 -6.58
C ALA A 137 -8.24 19.81 -6.01
N LEU A 138 -7.04 19.50 -5.50
CA LEU A 138 -6.11 20.52 -4.99
C LEU A 138 -5.65 21.46 -6.10
N SER A 139 -5.27 20.92 -7.25
CA SER A 139 -4.83 21.72 -8.42
C SER A 139 -5.94 22.63 -8.92
N MET A 140 -7.16 22.10 -9.05
CA MET A 140 -8.31 22.92 -9.46
C MET A 140 -8.63 24.02 -8.44
N PHE A 141 -8.60 23.69 -7.14
CA PHE A 141 -8.79 24.68 -6.08
C PHE A 141 -7.75 25.81 -6.19
N ALA A 142 -6.48 25.44 -6.37
CA ALA A 142 -5.40 26.41 -6.51
C ALA A 142 -5.61 27.32 -7.72
N VAL A 143 -5.90 26.76 -8.89
CA VAL A 143 -6.12 27.53 -10.13
C VAL A 143 -7.31 28.49 -10.02
N LEU A 144 -8.44 28.03 -9.45
CA LEU A 144 -9.65 28.83 -9.33
C LEU A 144 -9.55 29.97 -8.29
N ASN A 145 -8.59 29.86 -7.36
CA ASN A 145 -8.36 30.85 -6.32
C ASN A 145 -7.06 31.65 -6.52
N LEU A 146 -6.36 31.47 -7.65
CA LEU A 146 -5.25 32.35 -8.04
C LEU A 146 -5.79 33.78 -8.21
N PRO A 147 -5.17 34.79 -7.61
CA PRO A 147 -5.51 36.19 -7.89
C PRO A 147 -5.24 36.46 -9.37
N MET A 148 -6.29 36.76 -10.15
CA MET A 148 -6.10 37.33 -11.48
C MET A 148 -5.47 38.71 -11.27
N GLN A 149 -4.18 38.81 -11.54
CA GLN A 149 -3.47 40.09 -11.60
C GLN A 149 -3.86 40.86 -12.87
#